data_3097463defac0ff293f989461d7b1e7b
#
_entry.id   3097463defac0ff293f989461d7b1e7b
#
_cell.length_a   1.000
_cell.length_b   1.000
_cell.length_c   1.000
_cell.angle_alpha   90.00
_cell.angle_beta   90.00
_cell.angle_gamma   90.00
#
_symmetry.space_group_name_H-M   'P 1'
#
loop_
_entity.id
_entity.type
_entity.pdbx_description
1 polymer ?
#
loop_
_entity_poly.entity_id
_entity_poly.type
_entity_poly.pdbx_seq_one_letter_code
_entity_poly.pdbx_strand_id
1 'polypeptide(L)'
;MAKRVQTQAGGHPALASLLEVSQALAGAVDLRAALHRVLERLERYHGVQRGTVTLMDPTTQDLYIEASIGLSAEGRNVRYKMGEGITGRVVESGKPVVVPEISREPLFLHRAFRGRQNGPQEFSFICVPISVNRKPVGAFGVDLRHDKARDFAEETRLFGVIASMIGQALAAHRLLEDERKRLLEENTTLRQELRERYDFSNIIGTSGPMRQVYEQIHQVARTNTTVLIRGESGTGKELIAHALHYNSTRAKKPFIKVNCAALPETLIESELFGYEKGAFTGAMARKRGRFELAEGGTLFLDEIGEVNLATQVKLLRVLQEREFERVGGTETLKSNVRLIAATNKDLETAISEKSFREDLYYRLNVFTLFIPPLRERKSDLLLLADHFVAKYAREHGKNIRRISTPAIDMLVSYHWPGNVRELENIIERSVLVCDGNAIHGHHLPPTLQTAEEASEANPNTSLADAVQQFEKDMLLDTLKTTRGNRAKAARLLRTTERIINYKVTKYEIDCSRFQT
;
A
#
# COMPACT_ATOMS: atom_id res chain seq x y z
N MET A 1 30.60 -26.02 54.33
CA MET A 1 29.54 -25.33 55.10
C MET A 1 28.99 -24.16 54.26
N ALA A 2 27.96 -24.37 53.51
CA ALA A 2 27.27 -23.33 52.75
C ALA A 2 25.83 -23.20 53.26
N LYS A 3 25.54 -22.10 53.96
CA LYS A 3 24.24 -21.77 54.52
C LYS A 3 23.18 -21.61 53.40
N ARG A 4 22.18 -22.48 53.43
CA ARG A 4 20.91 -22.24 52.74
C ARG A 4 20.26 -20.97 53.31
N VAL A 5 20.15 -19.98 52.47
CA VAL A 5 19.29 -18.80 52.71
C VAL A 5 17.88 -19.26 52.42
N GLN A 6 17.11 -19.59 53.47
CA GLN A 6 15.66 -19.68 53.39
C GLN A 6 15.10 -18.28 53.35
N THR A 7 14.61 -17.86 52.17
CA THR A 7 13.78 -16.67 52.05
C THR A 7 12.36 -17.06 52.46
N GLN A 8 11.98 -16.75 53.69
CA GLN A 8 10.58 -16.69 54.15
C GLN A 8 9.93 -15.49 53.49
N ALA A 9 9.22 -15.71 52.36
CA ALA A 9 8.18 -14.82 51.87
C ALA A 9 6.86 -15.52 52.15
N GLY A 10 6.15 -15.08 53.22
CA GLY A 10 4.81 -15.52 53.58
C GLY A 10 3.75 -14.99 52.61
N GLY A 11 3.82 -15.40 51.33
CA GLY A 11 2.79 -15.16 50.33
C GLY A 11 2.05 -16.45 50.09
N HIS A 12 0.71 -16.42 50.08
CA HIS A 12 -0.13 -17.57 49.72
C HIS A 12 0.37 -18.17 48.39
N PRO A 13 0.71 -19.49 48.33
CA PRO A 13 1.25 -20.11 47.11
C PRO A 13 0.34 -19.93 45.88
N ALA A 14 -0.96 -19.75 46.11
CA ALA A 14 -1.92 -19.40 45.05
C ALA A 14 -1.67 -18.02 44.41
N LEU A 15 -1.34 -16.98 45.19
CA LEU A 15 -1.06 -15.63 44.66
C LEU A 15 0.22 -15.60 43.85
N ALA A 16 1.29 -16.25 44.31
CA ALA A 16 2.55 -16.36 43.59
C ALA A 16 2.35 -17.11 42.25
N SER A 17 1.58 -18.19 42.27
CA SER A 17 1.23 -18.94 41.06
C SER A 17 0.46 -18.09 40.05
N LEU A 18 -0.59 -17.38 40.49
CA LEU A 18 -1.37 -16.48 39.62
C LEU A 18 -0.52 -15.39 38.99
N LEU A 19 0.42 -14.79 39.74
CA LEU A 19 1.32 -13.76 39.22
C LEU A 19 2.22 -14.33 38.12
N GLU A 20 2.83 -15.50 38.35
CA GLU A 20 3.68 -16.14 37.35
C GLU A 20 2.92 -16.60 36.10
N VAL A 21 1.68 -17.09 36.28
CA VAL A 21 0.77 -17.43 35.17
C VAL A 21 0.44 -16.17 34.35
N SER A 22 0.11 -15.06 35.04
CA SER A 22 -0.13 -13.77 34.38
C SER A 22 1.07 -13.31 33.55
N GLN A 23 2.26 -13.37 34.12
CA GLN A 23 3.50 -12.99 33.44
C GLN A 23 3.82 -13.91 32.25
N ALA A 24 3.54 -15.22 32.36
CA ALA A 24 3.75 -16.16 31.27
C ALA A 24 2.84 -15.91 30.05
N LEU A 25 1.62 -15.41 30.30
CA LEU A 25 0.63 -15.10 29.27
C LEU A 25 0.76 -13.67 28.73
N ALA A 26 1.28 -12.72 29.53
CA ALA A 26 1.40 -11.33 29.14
C ALA A 26 2.39 -11.16 27.97
N GLY A 27 1.92 -10.59 26.86
CA GLY A 27 2.76 -10.26 25.70
C GLY A 27 3.34 -11.47 24.95
N ALA A 28 2.77 -12.66 25.12
CA ALA A 28 3.25 -13.86 24.46
C ALA A 28 3.04 -13.80 22.94
N VAL A 29 4.14 -13.79 22.18
CA VAL A 29 4.13 -13.88 20.71
C VAL A 29 3.73 -15.28 20.25
N ASP A 30 4.17 -16.31 20.98
CA ASP A 30 3.79 -17.72 20.78
C ASP A 30 2.89 -18.18 21.93
N LEU A 31 1.59 -18.27 21.63
CA LEU A 31 0.58 -18.69 22.60
C LEU A 31 0.82 -20.11 23.10
N ARG A 32 1.21 -21.04 22.22
CA ARG A 32 1.44 -22.45 22.57
C ARG A 32 2.58 -22.59 23.58
N ALA A 33 3.70 -21.89 23.33
CA ALA A 33 4.82 -21.86 24.27
C ALA A 33 4.44 -21.21 25.61
N ALA A 34 3.59 -20.18 25.61
CA ALA A 34 3.09 -19.55 26.81
C ALA A 34 2.20 -20.49 27.64
N LEU A 35 1.26 -21.20 27.00
CA LEU A 35 0.41 -22.19 27.64
C LEU A 35 1.23 -23.34 28.25
N HIS A 36 2.30 -23.76 27.59
CA HIS A 36 3.21 -24.77 28.13
C HIS A 36 3.88 -24.30 29.42
N ARG A 37 4.39 -23.06 29.43
CA ARG A 37 4.96 -22.45 30.65
C ARG A 37 3.93 -22.37 31.80
N VAL A 38 2.67 -22.03 31.49
CA VAL A 38 1.61 -22.03 32.49
C VAL A 38 1.46 -23.41 33.14
N LEU A 39 1.39 -24.48 32.34
CA LEU A 39 1.26 -25.84 32.83
C LEU A 39 2.48 -26.26 33.68
N GLU A 40 3.72 -25.92 33.28
CA GLU A 40 4.94 -26.19 34.07
C GLU A 40 4.93 -25.47 35.42
N ARG A 41 4.37 -24.24 35.49
CA ARG A 41 4.23 -23.52 36.75
C ARG A 41 3.25 -24.22 37.68
N LEU A 42 2.13 -24.70 37.12
CA LEU A 42 1.13 -25.43 37.91
C LEU A 42 1.64 -26.77 38.42
N GLU A 43 2.45 -27.48 37.68
CA GLU A 43 3.17 -28.66 38.15
C GLU A 43 4.03 -28.31 39.39
N ARG A 44 4.77 -27.21 39.34
CA ARG A 44 5.68 -26.78 40.43
C ARG A 44 4.94 -26.32 41.68
N TYR A 45 3.89 -25.50 41.53
CA TYR A 45 3.21 -24.85 42.67
C TYR A 45 2.05 -25.67 43.26
N HIS A 46 1.35 -26.43 42.43
CA HIS A 46 0.13 -27.13 42.83
C HIS A 46 0.23 -28.67 42.71
N GLY A 47 1.41 -29.18 42.32
CA GLY A 47 1.63 -30.61 42.19
C GLY A 47 0.80 -31.27 41.08
N VAL A 48 0.43 -30.50 40.04
CA VAL A 48 -0.27 -31.01 38.86
C VAL A 48 0.60 -32.07 38.21
N GLN A 49 0.10 -33.30 38.11
CA GLN A 49 0.85 -34.41 37.51
C GLN A 49 0.69 -34.45 35.99
N ARG A 50 -0.49 -34.05 35.53
CA ARG A 50 -0.84 -33.92 34.12
C ARG A 50 -1.74 -32.72 33.95
N GLY A 51 -1.51 -31.97 32.89
CA GLY A 51 -2.32 -30.79 32.57
C GLY A 51 -2.57 -30.71 31.07
N THR A 52 -3.77 -30.30 30.72
CA THR A 52 -4.17 -30.11 29.31
C THR A 52 -4.90 -28.78 29.11
N VAL A 53 -4.54 -28.07 28.10
CA VAL A 53 -5.31 -26.96 27.54
C VAL A 53 -5.89 -27.46 26.23
N THR A 54 -7.19 -27.65 26.18
CA THR A 54 -7.94 -28.16 25.03
C THR A 54 -8.74 -27.01 24.45
N LEU A 55 -8.61 -26.76 23.15
CA LEU A 55 -9.32 -25.68 22.45
C LEU A 55 -10.25 -26.24 21.38
N MET A 56 -11.30 -25.52 21.08
CA MET A 56 -12.24 -25.83 20.02
C MET A 56 -11.78 -25.25 18.70
N ASP A 57 -11.72 -26.08 17.67
CA ASP A 57 -11.49 -25.65 16.29
C ASP A 57 -12.74 -24.90 15.80
N PRO A 58 -12.64 -23.63 15.39
CA PRO A 58 -13.80 -22.84 14.96
C PRO A 58 -14.48 -23.38 13.70
N THR A 59 -13.76 -24.18 12.88
CA THR A 59 -14.27 -24.71 11.61
C THR A 59 -14.95 -26.06 11.77
N THR A 60 -14.30 -27.00 12.49
CA THR A 60 -14.79 -28.38 12.65
C THR A 60 -15.59 -28.60 13.93
N GLN A 61 -15.50 -27.66 14.88
CA GLN A 61 -16.03 -27.77 16.26
C GLN A 61 -15.47 -28.96 17.07
N ASP A 62 -14.42 -29.59 16.57
CA ASP A 62 -13.70 -30.62 17.33
C ASP A 62 -12.78 -29.95 18.36
N LEU A 63 -12.61 -30.65 19.48
CA LEU A 63 -11.70 -30.25 20.55
C LEU A 63 -10.34 -30.90 20.34
N TYR A 64 -9.27 -30.10 20.32
CA TYR A 64 -7.91 -30.58 20.20
C TYR A 64 -7.02 -30.04 21.33
N ILE A 65 -5.99 -30.78 21.70
CA ILE A 65 -5.07 -30.40 22.76
C ILE A 65 -4.03 -29.39 22.18
N GLU A 66 -4.11 -28.15 22.63
CA GLU A 66 -3.16 -27.08 22.24
C GLU A 66 -1.86 -27.15 23.03
N ALA A 67 -1.95 -27.40 24.35
CA ALA A 67 -0.78 -27.54 25.21
C ALA A 67 -1.04 -28.64 26.26
N SER A 68 0.01 -29.36 26.65
CA SER A 68 -0.09 -30.40 27.67
C SER A 68 1.23 -30.67 28.38
N ILE A 69 1.14 -31.13 29.65
CA ILE A 69 2.27 -31.71 30.38
C ILE A 69 1.86 -33.13 30.87
N GLY A 70 2.84 -34.01 31.06
CA GLY A 70 2.63 -35.36 31.54
C GLY A 70 1.95 -36.31 30.55
N LEU A 71 1.74 -35.92 29.29
CA LEU A 71 1.15 -36.75 28.24
C LEU A 71 2.20 -37.36 27.30
N SER A 72 1.91 -38.56 26.79
CA SER A 72 2.66 -39.19 25.71
C SER A 72 2.45 -38.45 24.37
N ALA A 73 3.32 -38.73 23.38
CA ALA A 73 3.16 -38.17 22.03
C ALA A 73 1.81 -38.57 21.40
N GLU A 74 1.36 -39.80 21.62
CA GLU A 74 0.06 -40.28 21.13
C GLU A 74 -1.11 -39.57 21.84
N GLY A 75 -1.01 -39.35 23.16
CA GLY A 75 -2.01 -38.66 23.97
C GLY A 75 -2.22 -37.20 23.53
N ARG A 76 -1.20 -36.52 23.01
CA ARG A 76 -1.30 -35.12 22.51
C ARG A 76 -2.13 -34.97 21.25
N ASN A 77 -2.26 -36.02 20.45
CA ASN A 77 -3.00 -36.00 19.18
C ASN A 77 -4.47 -36.39 19.31
N VAL A 78 -4.93 -36.63 20.53
CA VAL A 78 -6.33 -37.00 20.78
C VAL A 78 -7.24 -35.82 20.49
N ARG A 79 -8.34 -36.10 19.80
CA ARG A 79 -9.43 -35.15 19.56
C ARG A 79 -10.70 -35.65 20.26
N TYR A 80 -11.51 -34.70 20.72
CA TYR A 80 -12.80 -34.98 21.33
C TYR A 80 -13.89 -34.23 20.59
N LYS A 81 -15.09 -34.77 20.56
CA LYS A 81 -16.28 -34.05 20.11
C LYS A 81 -16.89 -33.25 21.25
N MET A 82 -17.66 -32.23 20.91
CA MET A 82 -18.49 -31.53 21.91
C MET A 82 -19.43 -32.54 22.60
N GLY A 83 -19.56 -32.46 23.92
CA GLY A 83 -20.33 -33.42 24.74
C GLY A 83 -19.64 -34.76 25.00
N GLU A 84 -18.52 -35.08 24.36
CA GLU A 84 -17.80 -36.34 24.52
C GLU A 84 -16.85 -36.33 25.72
N GLY A 85 -17.03 -37.27 26.63
CA GLY A 85 -16.25 -37.37 27.86
C GLY A 85 -16.44 -36.18 28.80
N ILE A 86 -15.53 -36.02 29.77
CA ILE A 86 -15.59 -34.89 30.71
C ILE A 86 -15.25 -33.58 30.03
N THR A 87 -14.17 -33.56 29.25
CA THR A 87 -13.69 -32.34 28.52
C THR A 87 -14.77 -31.80 27.59
N GLY A 88 -15.41 -32.66 26.76
CA GLY A 88 -16.47 -32.23 25.86
C GLY A 88 -17.71 -31.69 26.57
N ARG A 89 -18.10 -32.29 27.68
CA ARG A 89 -19.22 -31.83 28.51
C ARG A 89 -18.96 -30.51 29.22
N VAL A 90 -17.73 -30.27 29.68
CA VAL A 90 -17.32 -28.98 30.26
C VAL A 90 -17.43 -27.86 29.25
N VAL A 91 -17.02 -28.12 28.01
CA VAL A 91 -17.14 -27.13 26.93
C VAL A 91 -18.60 -26.90 26.53
N GLU A 92 -19.41 -27.97 26.46
CA GLU A 92 -20.83 -27.88 26.11
C GLU A 92 -21.65 -27.15 27.18
N SER A 93 -21.47 -27.53 28.47
CA SER A 93 -22.25 -26.98 29.60
C SER A 93 -21.72 -25.61 30.09
N GLY A 94 -20.46 -25.30 29.84
CA GLY A 94 -19.78 -24.13 30.41
C GLY A 94 -19.61 -24.22 31.95
N LYS A 95 -19.74 -25.40 32.55
CA LYS A 95 -19.64 -25.62 34.00
C LYS A 95 -18.42 -26.47 34.33
N PRO A 96 -17.72 -26.18 35.44
CA PRO A 96 -16.60 -27.02 35.87
C PRO A 96 -17.09 -28.40 36.31
N VAL A 97 -16.25 -29.41 36.12
CA VAL A 97 -16.48 -30.78 36.58
C VAL A 97 -15.29 -31.22 37.42
N VAL A 98 -15.57 -31.79 38.58
CA VAL A 98 -14.59 -32.39 39.49
C VAL A 98 -14.85 -33.88 39.60
N VAL A 99 -13.81 -34.67 39.43
CA VAL A 99 -13.82 -36.13 39.60
C VAL A 99 -12.85 -36.47 40.72
N PRO A 100 -13.36 -36.78 41.94
CA PRO A 100 -12.49 -37.07 43.08
C PRO A 100 -11.63 -38.32 42.90
N GLU A 101 -12.17 -39.36 42.27
CA GLU A 101 -11.50 -40.65 42.01
C GLU A 101 -11.70 -41.04 40.54
N ILE A 102 -10.65 -40.90 39.70
CA ILE A 102 -10.74 -41.16 38.24
C ILE A 102 -11.10 -42.60 37.93
N SER A 103 -10.63 -43.56 38.77
CA SER A 103 -10.88 -45.00 38.58
C SER A 103 -12.36 -45.38 38.66
N ARG A 104 -13.20 -44.58 39.36
CA ARG A 104 -14.63 -44.81 39.56
C ARG A 104 -15.52 -44.02 38.60
N GLU A 105 -14.95 -43.17 37.73
CA GLU A 105 -15.76 -42.32 36.84
C GLU A 105 -15.90 -42.92 35.44
N PRO A 106 -17.09 -43.42 35.08
CA PRO A 106 -17.31 -44.07 33.78
C PRO A 106 -17.15 -43.13 32.58
N LEU A 107 -17.30 -41.83 32.79
CA LEU A 107 -17.20 -40.81 31.73
C LEU A 107 -15.75 -40.40 31.42
N PHE A 108 -14.81 -40.88 32.22
CA PHE A 108 -13.38 -40.61 31.98
C PHE A 108 -12.85 -41.58 30.92
N LEU A 109 -12.70 -41.10 29.68
CA LEU A 109 -12.42 -41.94 28.49
C LEU A 109 -10.98 -42.48 28.41
N HIS A 110 -10.06 -42.09 29.27
CA HIS A 110 -8.65 -42.49 29.32
C HIS A 110 -7.88 -42.39 27.99
N ARG A 111 -8.44 -41.73 26.93
CA ARG A 111 -7.86 -41.72 25.59
C ARG A 111 -6.51 -41.04 25.53
N ALA A 112 -6.31 -39.92 26.22
CA ALA A 112 -5.04 -39.20 26.28
C ALA A 112 -4.01 -39.90 27.18
N PHE A 113 -4.39 -40.96 27.89
CA PHE A 113 -3.57 -41.59 28.95
C PHE A 113 -3.29 -43.08 28.72
N ARG A 114 -3.54 -43.61 27.52
CA ARG A 114 -3.25 -45.01 27.18
C ARG A 114 -1.77 -45.31 27.41
N GLY A 115 -1.46 -46.17 28.42
CA GLY A 115 -0.10 -46.70 28.64
C GLY A 115 0.41 -46.78 30.08
N ARG A 116 -0.28 -46.24 31.10
CA ARG A 116 0.14 -46.34 32.50
C ARG A 116 -1.04 -46.57 33.45
N GLN A 117 -1.70 -47.71 33.31
CA GLN A 117 -2.74 -48.16 34.28
C GLN A 117 -2.15 -48.95 35.47
N ASN A 118 -0.86 -49.20 35.58
CA ASN A 118 -0.28 -50.11 36.59
C ASN A 118 0.55 -49.33 37.62
N GLY A 119 -0.11 -48.51 38.46
CA GLY A 119 0.48 -47.94 39.66
C GLY A 119 -0.56 -47.84 40.77
N PRO A 120 -0.19 -48.02 42.06
CA PRO A 120 -1.13 -47.98 43.20
C PRO A 120 -1.60 -46.55 43.54
N GLN A 121 -1.42 -45.57 42.66
CA GLN A 121 -1.75 -44.17 42.91
C GLN A 121 -3.05 -43.77 42.21
N GLU A 122 -4.03 -43.38 43.02
CA GLU A 122 -5.29 -42.81 42.58
C GLU A 122 -5.11 -41.31 42.26
N PHE A 123 -5.85 -40.82 41.26
CA PHE A 123 -5.83 -39.42 40.83
C PHE A 123 -7.23 -38.81 40.91
N SER A 124 -7.26 -37.50 41.15
CA SER A 124 -8.44 -36.67 41.02
C SER A 124 -8.28 -35.80 39.77
N PHE A 125 -9.39 -35.53 39.07
CA PHE A 125 -9.40 -34.69 37.87
C PHE A 125 -10.29 -33.47 38.08
N ILE A 126 -9.76 -32.28 37.76
CA ILE A 126 -10.54 -31.05 37.74
C ILE A 126 -10.49 -30.51 36.32
N CYS A 127 -11.66 -30.27 35.75
CA CYS A 127 -11.81 -29.70 34.42
C CYS A 127 -12.66 -28.43 34.47
N VAL A 128 -12.12 -27.32 34.03
CA VAL A 128 -12.80 -26.02 34.03
C VAL A 128 -12.92 -25.46 32.62
N PRO A 129 -14.01 -24.75 32.28
CA PRO A 129 -14.17 -24.18 30.94
C PRO A 129 -13.25 -22.98 30.72
N ILE A 130 -12.65 -22.91 29.54
CA ILE A 130 -11.98 -21.71 29.03
C ILE A 130 -13.01 -20.94 28.21
N SER A 131 -13.31 -19.69 28.62
CA SER A 131 -14.36 -18.90 28.01
C SER A 131 -13.80 -17.58 27.44
N VAL A 132 -14.27 -17.20 26.25
CA VAL A 132 -14.05 -15.89 25.62
C VAL A 132 -15.43 -15.25 25.44
N ASN A 133 -15.62 -14.03 25.93
CA ASN A 133 -16.89 -13.32 25.85
C ASN A 133 -18.08 -14.17 26.38
N ARG A 134 -17.89 -14.88 27.49
CA ARG A 134 -18.85 -15.79 28.13
C ARG A 134 -19.24 -17.02 27.30
N LYS A 135 -18.59 -17.28 26.18
CA LYS A 135 -18.77 -18.50 25.38
C LYS A 135 -17.62 -19.46 25.66
N PRO A 136 -17.87 -20.73 26.01
CA PRO A 136 -16.82 -21.73 26.13
C PRO A 136 -16.14 -21.95 24.78
N VAL A 137 -14.82 -21.83 24.75
CA VAL A 137 -13.96 -22.03 23.54
C VAL A 137 -12.99 -23.18 23.76
N GLY A 138 -13.01 -23.79 24.93
CA GLY A 138 -12.13 -24.86 25.30
C GLY A 138 -12.29 -25.28 26.75
N ALA A 139 -11.42 -26.16 27.21
CA ALA A 139 -11.36 -26.61 28.58
C ALA A 139 -9.92 -26.71 29.09
N PHE A 140 -9.74 -26.43 30.35
CA PHE A 140 -8.49 -26.59 31.05
C PHE A 140 -8.66 -27.75 32.07
N GLY A 141 -7.93 -28.84 31.86
CA GLY A 141 -8.01 -30.06 32.67
C GLY A 141 -6.70 -30.34 33.40
N VAL A 142 -6.77 -30.70 34.67
CA VAL A 142 -5.60 -31.03 35.49
C VAL A 142 -5.86 -32.32 36.31
N ASP A 143 -4.84 -33.19 36.33
CA ASP A 143 -4.79 -34.36 37.19
C ASP A 143 -3.94 -34.05 38.43
N LEU A 144 -4.48 -34.33 39.58
CA LEU A 144 -3.85 -34.18 40.88
C LEU A 144 -3.80 -35.54 41.61
N ARG A 145 -2.83 -35.78 42.48
CA ARG A 145 -2.83 -36.97 43.33
C ARG A 145 -4.07 -36.95 44.24
N HIS A 146 -4.75 -38.08 44.34
CA HIS A 146 -5.92 -38.18 45.23
C HIS A 146 -5.51 -37.92 46.68
N ASP A 147 -6.22 -36.99 47.34
CA ASP A 147 -6.10 -36.69 48.76
C ASP A 147 -7.50 -36.44 49.34
N LYS A 148 -7.87 -37.21 50.38
CA LYS A 148 -9.18 -37.10 51.03
C LYS A 148 -9.41 -35.78 51.77
N ALA A 149 -8.31 -35.08 52.13
CA ALA A 149 -8.36 -33.80 52.84
C ALA A 149 -8.41 -32.59 51.90
N ARG A 150 -8.40 -32.83 50.59
CA ARG A 150 -8.31 -31.77 49.56
C ARG A 150 -9.61 -30.97 49.41
N ASP A 151 -9.50 -29.62 49.45
CA ASP A 151 -10.62 -28.73 49.17
C ASP A 151 -10.77 -28.49 47.66
N PHE A 152 -11.56 -29.32 47.01
CA PHE A 152 -11.84 -29.19 45.58
C PHE A 152 -12.55 -27.90 45.20
N ALA A 153 -13.26 -27.24 46.13
CA ALA A 153 -13.96 -25.98 45.84
C ALA A 153 -12.97 -24.82 45.69
N GLU A 154 -11.92 -24.79 46.53
CA GLU A 154 -10.85 -23.78 46.43
C GLU A 154 -10.04 -24.00 45.17
N GLU A 155 -9.61 -25.22 44.85
CA GLU A 155 -8.84 -25.54 43.67
C GLU A 155 -9.62 -25.26 42.37
N THR A 156 -10.90 -25.60 42.33
CA THR A 156 -11.76 -25.30 41.17
C THR A 156 -11.87 -23.80 40.94
N ARG A 157 -11.94 -22.99 42.00
CA ARG A 157 -11.92 -21.52 41.89
C ARG A 157 -10.59 -21.02 41.32
N LEU A 158 -9.46 -21.52 41.84
CA LEU A 158 -8.13 -21.14 41.35
C LEU A 158 -7.96 -21.50 39.88
N PHE A 159 -8.25 -22.73 39.49
CA PHE A 159 -8.14 -23.16 38.09
C PHE A 159 -9.15 -22.44 37.18
N GLY A 160 -10.30 -22.03 37.70
CA GLY A 160 -11.24 -21.18 37.00
C GLY A 160 -10.70 -19.78 36.70
N VAL A 161 -9.97 -19.18 37.65
CA VAL A 161 -9.27 -17.90 37.39
C VAL A 161 -8.20 -18.06 36.32
N ILE A 162 -7.39 -19.13 36.40
CA ILE A 162 -6.36 -19.43 35.41
C ILE A 162 -6.97 -19.68 34.02
N ALA A 163 -8.05 -20.43 33.94
CA ALA A 163 -8.79 -20.64 32.69
C ALA A 163 -9.33 -19.33 32.10
N SER A 164 -9.79 -18.41 32.95
CA SER A 164 -10.21 -17.07 32.52
C SER A 164 -9.02 -16.26 31.95
N MET A 165 -7.83 -16.31 32.58
CA MET A 165 -6.62 -15.65 32.09
C MET A 165 -6.18 -16.24 30.74
N ILE A 166 -6.25 -17.57 30.59
CA ILE A 166 -5.98 -18.26 29.31
C ILE A 166 -6.98 -17.77 28.24
N GLY A 167 -8.26 -17.67 28.58
CA GLY A 167 -9.30 -17.16 27.67
C GLY A 167 -9.05 -15.74 27.22
N GLN A 168 -8.61 -14.86 28.12
CA GLN A 168 -8.23 -13.47 27.76
C GLN A 168 -7.01 -13.42 26.84
N ALA A 169 -5.96 -14.21 27.15
CA ALA A 169 -4.77 -14.29 26.30
C ALA A 169 -5.11 -14.83 24.89
N LEU A 170 -5.98 -15.84 24.82
CA LEU A 170 -6.46 -16.39 23.54
C LEU A 170 -7.25 -15.36 22.74
N ALA A 171 -8.12 -14.58 23.37
CA ALA A 171 -8.90 -13.53 22.72
C ALA A 171 -7.98 -12.44 22.16
N ALA A 172 -7.01 -11.98 22.94
CA ALA A 172 -6.04 -10.98 22.51
C ALA A 172 -5.19 -11.47 21.34
N HIS A 173 -4.71 -12.72 21.40
CA HIS A 173 -3.92 -13.32 20.33
C HIS A 173 -4.71 -13.43 19.02
N ARG A 174 -5.97 -13.90 19.08
CA ARG A 174 -6.85 -13.99 17.91
C ARG A 174 -7.10 -12.62 17.28
N LEU A 175 -7.38 -11.59 18.07
CA LEU A 175 -7.57 -10.23 17.57
C LEU A 175 -6.32 -9.70 16.84
N LEU A 176 -5.14 -9.95 17.39
CA LEU A 176 -3.88 -9.54 16.76
C LEU A 176 -3.61 -10.29 15.44
N GLU A 177 -3.91 -11.57 15.38
CA GLU A 177 -3.77 -12.37 14.15
C GLU A 177 -4.74 -11.92 13.06
N ASP A 178 -6.01 -11.69 13.41
CA ASP A 178 -7.03 -11.22 12.47
C ASP A 178 -6.69 -9.85 11.91
N GLU A 179 -6.25 -8.91 12.77
CA GLU A 179 -5.82 -7.57 12.33
C GLU A 179 -4.57 -7.64 11.44
N ARG A 180 -3.59 -8.47 11.81
CA ARG A 180 -2.40 -8.70 10.98
C ARG A 180 -2.76 -9.26 9.60
N LYS A 181 -3.68 -10.23 9.56
CA LYS A 181 -4.16 -10.82 8.30
C LYS A 181 -4.85 -9.78 7.44
N ARG A 182 -5.77 -9.01 8.04
CA ARG A 182 -6.47 -7.91 7.36
C ARG A 182 -5.50 -6.89 6.77
N LEU A 183 -4.52 -6.42 7.55
CA LEU A 183 -3.51 -5.46 7.08
C LEU A 183 -2.64 -6.03 5.95
N LEU A 184 -2.33 -7.32 5.98
CA LEU A 184 -1.60 -7.99 4.90
C LEU A 184 -2.43 -8.08 3.61
N GLU A 185 -3.71 -8.41 3.71
CA GLU A 185 -4.64 -8.47 2.58
C GLU A 185 -4.83 -7.07 1.96
N GLU A 186 -5.09 -6.04 2.79
CA GLU A 186 -5.20 -4.65 2.35
C GLU A 186 -3.92 -4.16 1.66
N ASN A 187 -2.75 -4.42 2.26
CA ASN A 187 -1.46 -4.06 1.67
C ASN A 187 -1.22 -4.75 0.31
N THR A 188 -1.68 -6.00 0.17
CA THR A 188 -1.54 -6.76 -1.08
C THR A 188 -2.44 -6.16 -2.17
N THR A 189 -3.68 -5.82 -1.83
CA THR A 189 -4.64 -5.19 -2.74
C THR A 189 -4.13 -3.82 -3.20
N LEU A 190 -3.74 -2.96 -2.26
CA LEU A 190 -3.19 -1.63 -2.59
C LEU A 190 -1.95 -1.71 -3.49
N ARG A 191 -1.07 -2.69 -3.26
CA ARG A 191 0.10 -2.90 -4.13
C ARG A 191 -0.29 -3.38 -5.52
N GLN A 192 -1.33 -4.18 -5.64
CA GLN A 192 -1.82 -4.63 -6.94
C GLN A 192 -2.46 -3.48 -7.72
N GLU A 193 -3.28 -2.65 -7.08
CA GLU A 193 -3.85 -1.44 -7.68
C GLU A 193 -2.75 -0.48 -8.16
N LEU A 194 -1.72 -0.26 -7.35
CA LEU A 194 -0.56 0.56 -7.75
C LEU A 194 0.16 -0.04 -8.96
N ARG A 195 0.34 -1.36 -9.01
CA ARG A 195 0.97 -2.02 -10.13
C ARG A 195 0.16 -1.87 -11.41
N GLU A 196 -1.15 -2.10 -11.34
CA GLU A 196 -2.06 -1.94 -12.48
C GLU A 196 -2.07 -0.49 -12.97
N ARG A 197 -2.08 0.49 -12.03
CA ARG A 197 -2.06 1.91 -12.37
C ARG A 197 -0.79 2.35 -13.11
N TYR A 198 0.36 1.75 -12.81
CA TYR A 198 1.67 2.12 -13.35
C TYR A 198 2.25 1.08 -14.32
N ASP A 199 1.40 0.20 -14.86
CA ASP A 199 1.80 -0.66 -15.97
C ASP A 199 2.04 0.19 -17.24
N PHE A 200 2.94 -0.25 -18.12
CA PHE A 200 3.23 0.42 -19.40
C PHE A 200 2.00 0.65 -20.25
N SER A 201 1.04 -0.29 -20.22
CA SER A 201 -0.22 -0.20 -20.95
C SER A 201 -1.05 1.03 -20.58
N ASN A 202 -0.80 1.61 -19.39
CA ASN A 202 -1.52 2.77 -18.87
C ASN A 202 -0.79 4.10 -19.11
N ILE A 203 0.46 4.06 -19.64
CA ILE A 203 1.14 5.28 -20.07
C ILE A 203 0.64 5.62 -21.47
N ILE A 204 -0.10 6.73 -21.57
CA ILE A 204 -0.71 7.15 -22.82
C ILE A 204 0.33 7.75 -23.75
N GLY A 205 0.46 7.16 -24.93
CA GLY A 205 1.34 7.62 -25.99
C GLY A 205 1.69 6.50 -26.97
N THR A 206 1.48 6.76 -28.26
CA THR A 206 1.74 5.81 -29.34
C THR A 206 2.72 6.36 -30.37
N SER A 207 3.20 7.59 -30.17
CA SER A 207 4.17 8.25 -31.04
C SER A 207 5.49 7.48 -31.14
N GLY A 208 6.19 7.63 -32.26
CA GLY A 208 7.51 7.03 -32.47
C GLY A 208 8.50 7.34 -31.34
N PRO A 209 8.68 8.61 -30.93
CA PRO A 209 9.56 8.96 -29.80
C PRO A 209 9.18 8.26 -28.48
N MET A 210 7.87 8.13 -28.16
CA MET A 210 7.44 7.43 -26.94
C MET A 210 7.67 5.91 -27.03
N ARG A 211 7.53 5.30 -28.20
CA ARG A 211 7.85 3.88 -28.37
C ARG A 211 9.32 3.59 -28.07
N GLN A 212 10.24 4.44 -28.51
CA GLN A 212 11.67 4.32 -28.18
C GLN A 212 11.90 4.40 -26.66
N VAL A 213 11.20 5.30 -25.96
CA VAL A 213 11.26 5.38 -24.49
C VAL A 213 10.79 4.07 -23.86
N TYR A 214 9.69 3.47 -24.34
CA TYR A 214 9.19 2.19 -23.82
C TYR A 214 10.16 1.04 -24.04
N GLU A 215 10.79 0.96 -25.21
CA GLU A 215 11.82 -0.04 -25.50
C GLU A 215 13.01 0.09 -24.56
N GLN A 216 13.51 1.30 -24.33
CA GLN A 216 14.59 1.58 -23.39
C GLN A 216 14.21 1.23 -21.95
N ILE A 217 12.99 1.55 -21.51
CA ILE A 217 12.50 1.15 -20.19
C ILE A 217 12.50 -0.38 -20.07
N HIS A 218 11.98 -1.10 -21.08
CA HIS A 218 11.94 -2.55 -21.05
C HIS A 218 13.34 -3.17 -20.92
N GLN A 219 14.35 -2.60 -21.61
CA GLN A 219 15.73 -3.06 -21.53
C GLN A 219 16.34 -2.89 -20.12
N VAL A 220 16.09 -1.74 -19.46
CA VAL A 220 16.75 -1.40 -18.20
C VAL A 220 15.93 -1.76 -16.95
N ALA A 221 14.61 -2.00 -17.07
CA ALA A 221 13.74 -2.24 -15.94
C ALA A 221 14.21 -3.38 -15.03
N ARG A 222 14.65 -4.50 -15.62
CA ARG A 222 15.07 -5.70 -14.89
C ARG A 222 16.50 -5.65 -14.33
N THR A 223 17.25 -4.60 -14.60
CA THR A 223 18.61 -4.40 -14.10
C THR A 223 18.62 -3.61 -12.79
N ASN A 224 19.74 -3.65 -12.06
CA ASN A 224 19.97 -2.77 -10.89
C ASN A 224 20.71 -1.48 -11.25
N THR A 225 20.82 -1.16 -12.54
CA THR A 225 21.52 0.01 -13.05
C THR A 225 20.83 1.29 -12.60
N THR A 226 21.61 2.31 -12.28
CA THR A 226 21.11 3.68 -12.05
C THR A 226 20.53 4.23 -13.35
N VAL A 227 19.35 4.84 -13.26
CA VAL A 227 18.67 5.44 -14.41
C VAL A 227 18.51 6.94 -14.17
N LEU A 228 18.94 7.75 -15.14
CA LEU A 228 18.74 9.19 -15.16
C LEU A 228 17.63 9.51 -16.16
N ILE A 229 16.52 10.07 -15.70
CA ILE A 229 15.40 10.49 -16.53
C ILE A 229 15.54 11.99 -16.82
N ARG A 230 15.71 12.35 -18.08
CA ARG A 230 15.79 13.75 -18.51
C ARG A 230 14.53 14.13 -19.30
N GLY A 231 14.07 15.33 -19.10
CA GLY A 231 12.93 15.89 -19.84
C GLY A 231 12.36 17.12 -19.15
N GLU A 232 11.64 17.91 -19.90
CA GLU A 232 11.04 19.16 -19.43
C GLU A 232 10.07 18.93 -18.26
N SER A 233 9.74 20.00 -17.53
CA SER A 233 8.72 19.92 -16.49
C SER A 233 7.38 19.51 -17.09
N GLY A 234 6.64 18.63 -16.39
CA GLY A 234 5.32 18.18 -16.84
C GLY A 234 5.30 17.12 -17.93
N THR A 235 6.46 16.56 -18.36
CA THR A 235 6.52 15.51 -19.40
C THR A 235 6.11 14.12 -18.91
N GLY A 236 6.03 13.89 -17.56
CA GLY A 236 5.66 12.61 -16.96
C GLY A 236 6.84 11.80 -16.42
N LYS A 237 7.97 12.42 -16.04
CA LYS A 237 9.17 11.76 -15.48
C LYS A 237 8.83 10.81 -14.32
N GLU A 238 7.91 11.20 -13.45
CA GLU A 238 7.47 10.38 -12.31
C GLU A 238 6.77 9.10 -12.76
N LEU A 239 5.88 9.16 -13.76
CA LEU A 239 5.20 7.97 -14.30
C LEU A 239 6.20 6.96 -14.86
N ILE A 240 7.26 7.46 -15.54
CA ILE A 240 8.33 6.60 -16.05
C ILE A 240 9.13 5.96 -14.91
N ALA A 241 9.41 6.70 -13.83
CA ALA A 241 10.09 6.14 -12.65
C ALA A 241 9.25 5.03 -11.98
N HIS A 242 7.95 5.22 -11.86
CA HIS A 242 7.03 4.18 -11.39
C HIS A 242 7.03 2.96 -12.33
N ALA A 243 6.95 3.18 -13.65
CA ALA A 243 6.98 2.10 -14.64
C ALA A 243 8.28 1.29 -14.56
N LEU A 244 9.43 1.93 -14.40
CA LEU A 244 10.72 1.28 -14.17
C LEU A 244 10.73 0.41 -12.92
N HIS A 245 10.12 0.87 -11.82
CA HIS A 245 10.06 0.12 -10.58
C HIS A 245 9.12 -1.08 -10.68
N TYR A 246 7.86 -0.87 -11.10
CA TYR A 246 6.85 -1.93 -11.11
C TYR A 246 7.11 -3.01 -12.15
N ASN A 247 7.92 -2.74 -13.17
CA ASN A 247 8.38 -3.74 -14.15
C ASN A 247 9.77 -4.32 -13.84
N SER A 248 10.31 -4.03 -12.63
CA SER A 248 11.62 -4.55 -12.18
C SER A 248 11.48 -5.79 -11.31
N THR A 249 12.63 -6.42 -11.01
CA THR A 249 12.75 -7.48 -10.01
C THR A 249 12.39 -7.02 -8.59
N ARG A 250 12.36 -5.71 -8.36
CA ARG A 250 12.03 -5.07 -7.08
C ARG A 250 10.58 -4.56 -7.00
N ALA A 251 9.70 -4.94 -7.92
CA ALA A 251 8.30 -4.48 -7.99
C ALA A 251 7.48 -4.69 -6.69
N LYS A 252 7.84 -5.70 -5.88
CA LYS A 252 7.20 -5.98 -4.58
C LYS A 252 7.88 -5.30 -3.39
N LYS A 253 8.98 -4.59 -3.63
CA LYS A 253 9.77 -3.89 -2.61
C LYS A 253 9.37 -2.42 -2.50
N PRO A 254 9.83 -1.67 -1.48
CA PRO A 254 9.48 -0.26 -1.35
C PRO A 254 9.90 0.58 -2.56
N PHE A 255 9.03 1.50 -2.97
CA PHE A 255 9.33 2.60 -3.87
C PHE A 255 9.23 3.89 -3.07
N ILE A 256 10.36 4.52 -2.80
CA ILE A 256 10.42 5.75 -2.02
C ILE A 256 10.74 6.91 -2.97
N LYS A 257 9.87 7.93 -2.95
CA LYS A 257 10.01 9.15 -3.75
C LYS A 257 10.48 10.30 -2.89
N VAL A 258 11.40 11.10 -3.42
CA VAL A 258 11.84 12.36 -2.83
C VAL A 258 11.89 13.40 -3.94
N ASN A 259 11.17 14.51 -3.75
CA ASN A 259 11.31 15.68 -4.61
C ASN A 259 12.31 16.63 -3.96
N CYS A 260 13.48 16.78 -4.59
CA CYS A 260 14.59 17.58 -4.06
C CYS A 260 14.29 19.08 -4.12
N ALA A 261 13.50 19.54 -5.09
CA ALA A 261 13.12 20.94 -5.20
C ALA A 261 12.08 21.39 -4.15
N ALA A 262 11.29 20.45 -3.62
CA ALA A 262 10.24 20.76 -2.65
C ALA A 262 10.76 20.88 -1.21
N LEU A 263 12.00 20.47 -0.93
CA LEU A 263 12.60 20.47 0.40
C LEU A 263 13.55 21.66 0.55
N PRO A 264 13.56 22.35 1.69
CA PRO A 264 14.61 23.31 2.01
C PRO A 264 16.00 22.64 1.94
N GLU A 265 17.00 23.32 1.42
CA GLU A 265 18.37 22.79 1.27
C GLU A 265 18.95 22.23 2.56
N THR A 266 18.63 22.85 3.70
CA THR A 266 19.06 22.43 5.04
C THR A 266 18.42 21.13 5.52
N LEU A 267 17.28 20.73 4.95
CA LEU A 267 16.55 19.52 5.35
C LEU A 267 16.76 18.34 4.40
N ILE A 268 17.19 18.59 3.16
CA ILE A 268 17.41 17.54 2.14
C ILE A 268 18.32 16.43 2.69
N GLU A 269 19.44 16.80 3.28
CA GLU A 269 20.44 15.86 3.80
C GLU A 269 19.84 14.98 4.92
N SER A 270 19.16 15.60 5.88
CA SER A 270 18.53 14.91 7.00
C SER A 270 17.35 14.02 6.57
N GLU A 271 16.60 14.40 5.54
CA GLU A 271 15.55 13.56 4.96
C GLU A 271 16.13 12.37 4.21
N LEU A 272 17.17 12.54 3.40
CA LEU A 272 17.77 11.45 2.61
C LEU A 272 18.47 10.43 3.50
N PHE A 273 19.34 10.87 4.41
CA PHE A 273 20.23 10.00 5.17
C PHE A 273 19.75 9.71 6.60
N GLY A 274 18.75 10.48 7.09
CA GLY A 274 18.31 10.40 8.49
C GLY A 274 19.27 11.14 9.43
N TYR A 275 18.94 11.16 10.72
CA TYR A 275 19.76 11.80 11.74
C TYR A 275 19.70 11.10 13.09
N GLU A 276 20.76 11.24 13.85
CA GLU A 276 20.84 10.78 15.23
C GLU A 276 20.31 11.85 16.19
N LYS A 277 19.91 11.43 17.40
CA LYS A 277 19.51 12.35 18.45
C LYS A 277 20.61 13.36 18.74
N GLY A 278 20.28 14.65 18.70
CA GLY A 278 21.25 15.74 18.97
C GLY A 278 22.05 16.21 17.76
N ALA A 279 21.77 15.73 16.56
CA ALA A 279 22.48 16.11 15.33
C ALA A 279 22.36 17.61 14.99
N PHE A 280 21.25 18.22 15.38
CA PHE A 280 20.99 19.66 15.24
C PHE A 280 19.96 20.14 16.29
N THR A 281 19.77 21.44 16.42
CA THR A 281 18.76 22.04 17.30
C THR A 281 17.35 21.59 16.89
N GLY A 282 16.70 20.76 17.73
CA GLY A 282 15.40 20.14 17.44
C GLY A 282 15.44 18.63 17.16
N ALA A 283 16.60 18.01 17.02
CA ALA A 283 16.74 16.56 16.86
C ALA A 283 16.54 15.81 18.19
N MET A 284 15.30 15.77 18.69
CA MET A 284 14.96 15.15 19.99
C MET A 284 15.04 13.62 19.98
N ALA A 285 14.85 12.98 18.83
CA ALA A 285 14.89 11.53 18.64
C ALA A 285 15.57 11.19 17.32
N ARG A 286 16.08 9.95 17.20
CA ARG A 286 16.61 9.41 15.95
C ARG A 286 15.51 9.32 14.90
N LYS A 287 15.81 9.69 13.65
CA LYS A 287 14.92 9.54 12.49
C LYS A 287 15.61 8.76 11.38
N ARG A 288 14.93 7.76 10.83
CA ARG A 288 15.39 7.01 9.66
C ARG A 288 15.28 7.84 8.40
N GLY A 289 16.32 7.78 7.55
CA GLY A 289 16.37 8.45 6.27
C GLY A 289 15.65 7.69 5.14
N ARG A 290 15.47 8.35 4.01
CA ARG A 290 14.83 7.76 2.81
C ARG A 290 15.62 6.59 2.25
N PHE A 291 16.95 6.59 2.33
CA PHE A 291 17.77 5.43 1.96
C PHE A 291 17.48 4.22 2.82
N GLU A 292 17.31 4.39 4.14
CA GLU A 292 16.92 3.28 5.02
C GLU A 292 15.51 2.75 4.72
N LEU A 293 14.57 3.65 4.39
CA LEU A 293 13.19 3.28 4.06
C LEU A 293 13.09 2.57 2.70
N ALA A 294 14.03 2.87 1.79
CA ALA A 294 14.09 2.28 0.45
C ALA A 294 14.88 0.96 0.41
N GLU A 295 15.38 0.47 1.55
CA GLU A 295 16.26 -0.70 1.60
C GLU A 295 15.67 -1.93 0.89
N GLY A 296 16.46 -2.54 0.02
CA GLY A 296 16.05 -3.64 -0.85
C GLY A 296 15.11 -3.23 -2.01
N GLY A 297 14.67 -1.97 -2.05
CA GLY A 297 13.71 -1.40 -3.01
C GLY A 297 14.33 -0.41 -4.00
N THR A 298 13.59 0.65 -4.30
CA THR A 298 13.98 1.71 -5.24
C THR A 298 13.79 3.07 -4.59
N LEU A 299 14.78 3.95 -4.71
CA LEU A 299 14.70 5.36 -4.35
C LEU A 299 14.61 6.19 -5.64
N PHE A 300 13.59 7.00 -5.74
CA PHE A 300 13.39 7.96 -6.84
C PHE A 300 13.68 9.37 -6.34
N LEU A 301 14.70 10.01 -6.92
CA LEU A 301 15.09 11.38 -6.66
C LEU A 301 14.61 12.26 -7.81
N ASP A 302 13.55 13.01 -7.57
CA ASP A 302 13.02 13.97 -8.55
C ASP A 302 13.73 15.30 -8.38
N GLU A 303 14.02 15.95 -9.51
CA GLU A 303 14.76 17.22 -9.63
C GLU A 303 16.13 17.17 -8.91
N ILE A 304 16.95 16.15 -9.25
CA ILE A 304 18.28 15.91 -8.65
C ILE A 304 19.24 17.10 -8.87
N GLY A 305 19.03 17.90 -9.91
CA GLY A 305 19.80 19.11 -10.20
C GLY A 305 19.65 20.25 -9.18
N GLU A 306 18.69 20.11 -8.22
CA GLU A 306 18.45 21.10 -7.15
C GLU A 306 19.21 20.80 -5.86
N VAL A 307 19.92 19.67 -5.80
CA VAL A 307 20.63 19.23 -4.59
C VAL A 307 21.92 20.03 -4.40
N ASN A 308 22.17 20.52 -3.19
CA ASN A 308 23.37 21.28 -2.86
C ASN A 308 24.64 20.40 -2.88
N LEU A 309 25.81 21.03 -3.03
CA LEU A 309 27.11 20.35 -3.19
C LEU A 309 27.46 19.42 -2.02
N ALA A 310 27.11 19.76 -0.78
CA ALA A 310 27.38 18.93 0.39
C ALA A 310 26.61 17.60 0.33
N THR A 311 25.33 17.64 -0.03
CA THR A 311 24.50 16.44 -0.22
C THR A 311 24.96 15.63 -1.44
N GLN A 312 25.43 16.30 -2.52
CA GLN A 312 25.99 15.62 -3.68
C GLN A 312 27.20 14.74 -3.33
N VAL A 313 28.08 15.17 -2.42
CA VAL A 313 29.22 14.36 -1.93
C VAL A 313 28.73 13.10 -1.23
N LYS A 314 27.73 13.20 -0.36
CA LYS A 314 27.16 12.04 0.32
C LYS A 314 26.44 11.08 -0.64
N LEU A 315 25.71 11.61 -1.62
CA LEU A 315 25.08 10.79 -2.66
C LEU A 315 26.12 10.04 -3.48
N LEU A 316 27.25 10.68 -3.83
CA LEU A 316 28.35 10.03 -4.53
C LEU A 316 28.89 8.83 -3.74
N ARG A 317 29.12 9.00 -2.43
CA ARG A 317 29.57 7.90 -1.55
C ARG A 317 28.58 6.72 -1.57
N VAL A 318 27.28 6.97 -1.46
CA VAL A 318 26.26 5.90 -1.56
C VAL A 318 26.30 5.18 -2.90
N LEU A 319 26.50 5.92 -4.00
CA LEU A 319 26.53 5.32 -5.34
C LEU A 319 27.81 4.50 -5.60
N GLN A 320 28.93 4.86 -4.97
CA GLN A 320 30.21 4.19 -5.14
C GLN A 320 30.41 3.04 -4.16
N GLU A 321 30.23 3.31 -2.87
CA GLU A 321 30.56 2.41 -1.76
C GLU A 321 29.36 1.59 -1.29
N ARG A 322 28.14 1.99 -1.64
CA ARG A 322 26.90 1.41 -1.13
C ARG A 322 26.76 1.55 0.38
N GLU A 323 27.31 2.63 0.92
CA GLU A 323 27.33 2.91 2.36
C GLU A 323 27.06 4.40 2.60
N PHE A 324 26.49 4.70 3.77
CA PHE A 324 26.24 6.08 4.23
C PHE A 324 26.18 6.14 5.76
N GLU A 325 26.26 7.36 6.28
CA GLU A 325 26.12 7.66 7.70
C GLU A 325 24.96 8.64 7.91
N ARG A 326 24.26 8.50 9.04
CA ARG A 326 23.24 9.49 9.44
C ARG A 326 23.90 10.81 9.78
N VAL A 327 23.14 11.90 9.65
CA VAL A 327 23.60 13.22 10.09
C VAL A 327 23.87 13.20 11.60
N GLY A 328 25.06 13.60 12.00
CA GLY A 328 25.51 13.56 13.39
C GLY A 328 25.85 12.18 13.96
N GLY A 329 25.81 11.14 13.12
CA GLY A 329 26.20 9.78 13.50
C GLY A 329 27.55 9.37 12.91
N THR A 330 28.15 8.30 13.48
CA THR A 330 29.40 7.67 13.02
C THR A 330 29.17 6.22 12.58
N GLU A 331 27.95 5.72 12.69
CA GLU A 331 27.59 4.37 12.28
C GLU A 331 27.46 4.30 10.76
N THR A 332 28.29 3.47 10.10
CA THR A 332 28.21 3.21 8.66
C THR A 332 27.11 2.19 8.37
N LEU A 333 26.14 2.59 7.55
CA LEU A 333 25.00 1.79 7.13
C LEU A 333 25.18 1.34 5.68
N LYS A 334 24.95 0.06 5.40
CA LYS A 334 24.96 -0.48 4.04
C LYS A 334 23.63 -0.18 3.35
N SER A 335 23.69 0.06 2.03
CA SER A 335 22.52 0.38 1.21
C SER A 335 22.43 -0.53 -0.01
N ASN A 336 21.36 -1.31 -0.10
CA ASN A 336 21.01 -2.09 -1.29
C ASN A 336 19.80 -1.46 -1.98
N VAL A 337 19.93 -0.21 -2.38
CA VAL A 337 18.88 0.57 -3.03
C VAL A 337 19.17 0.72 -4.52
N ARG A 338 18.17 0.51 -5.39
CA ARG A 338 18.23 0.93 -6.79
C ARG A 338 17.89 2.41 -6.88
N LEU A 339 18.75 3.21 -7.50
CA LEU A 339 18.52 4.63 -7.68
C LEU A 339 17.93 4.93 -9.06
N ILE A 340 16.88 5.75 -9.09
CA ILE A 340 16.35 6.42 -10.27
C ILE A 340 16.39 7.92 -9.97
N ALA A 341 17.01 8.70 -10.82
CA ALA A 341 17.07 10.16 -10.69
C ALA A 341 16.34 10.82 -11.86
N ALA A 342 15.70 11.97 -11.61
CA ALA A 342 15.07 12.76 -12.67
C ALA A 342 15.48 14.23 -12.57
N THR A 343 15.54 14.92 -13.70
CA THR A 343 15.81 16.35 -13.76
C THR A 343 15.28 16.98 -15.05
N ASN A 344 14.90 18.25 -14.96
CA ASN A 344 14.63 19.11 -16.11
C ASN A 344 15.82 20.04 -16.42
N LYS A 345 16.81 20.12 -15.51
CA LYS A 345 18.01 20.95 -15.70
C LYS A 345 19.01 20.31 -16.67
N ASP A 346 19.71 21.13 -17.37
CA ASP A 346 20.90 20.74 -18.10
C ASP A 346 22.07 20.59 -17.10
N LEU A 347 22.39 19.33 -16.77
CA LEU A 347 23.45 19.02 -15.80
C LEU A 347 24.84 19.37 -16.34
N GLU A 348 25.05 19.30 -17.63
CA GLU A 348 26.31 19.67 -18.28
C GLU A 348 26.60 21.19 -18.10
N THR A 349 25.59 22.01 -18.27
CA THR A 349 25.67 23.44 -17.94
C THR A 349 25.90 23.66 -16.45
N ALA A 350 25.16 22.94 -15.56
CA ALA A 350 25.33 23.02 -14.11
C ALA A 350 26.75 22.62 -13.64
N ILE A 351 27.41 21.68 -14.33
CA ILE A 351 28.81 21.31 -14.07
C ILE A 351 29.73 22.47 -14.43
N SER A 352 29.53 23.10 -15.59
CA SER A 352 30.35 24.25 -16.02
C SER A 352 30.24 25.45 -15.07
N GLU A 353 29.04 25.63 -14.48
CA GLU A 353 28.74 26.64 -13.44
C GLU A 353 29.19 26.22 -12.03
N LYS A 354 29.77 25.02 -11.87
CA LYS A 354 30.20 24.45 -10.58
C LYS A 354 29.07 24.30 -9.57
N SER A 355 27.81 24.27 -9.98
CA SER A 355 26.65 24.00 -9.16
C SER A 355 26.34 22.50 -9.04
N PHE A 356 26.86 21.69 -9.96
CA PHE A 356 26.76 20.23 -9.94
C PHE A 356 28.15 19.58 -10.13
N ARG A 357 28.41 18.47 -9.40
CA ARG A 357 29.70 17.78 -9.46
C ARG A 357 29.78 16.84 -10.65
N GLU A 358 30.86 16.89 -11.36
CA GLU A 358 31.13 16.03 -12.52
C GLU A 358 31.23 14.55 -12.17
N ASP A 359 31.84 14.20 -11.02
CA ASP A 359 31.96 12.82 -10.54
C ASP A 359 30.59 12.19 -10.21
N LEU A 360 29.67 12.94 -9.61
CA LEU A 360 28.30 12.50 -9.36
C LEU A 360 27.54 12.33 -10.69
N TYR A 361 27.70 13.25 -11.64
CA TYR A 361 27.08 13.15 -12.94
C TYR A 361 27.40 11.83 -13.64
N TYR A 362 28.68 11.45 -13.74
CA TYR A 362 29.07 10.17 -14.36
C TYR A 362 28.53 8.94 -13.64
N ARG A 363 28.30 9.00 -12.34
CA ARG A 363 27.67 7.91 -11.56
C ARG A 363 26.16 7.84 -11.71
N LEU A 364 25.50 8.95 -12.00
CA LEU A 364 24.07 9.00 -12.30
C LEU A 364 23.79 8.67 -13.77
N ASN A 365 24.62 9.14 -14.67
CA ASN A 365 24.48 9.02 -16.13
C ASN A 365 24.99 7.67 -16.66
N VAL A 366 24.57 6.55 -16.04
CA VAL A 366 24.88 5.19 -16.51
C VAL A 366 23.90 4.77 -17.61
N PHE A 367 22.62 5.05 -17.42
CA PHE A 367 21.57 4.83 -18.42
C PHE A 367 20.63 6.03 -18.40
N THR A 368 20.61 6.78 -19.52
CA THR A 368 19.78 7.98 -19.63
C THR A 368 18.55 7.73 -20.47
N LEU A 369 17.39 8.13 -19.94
CA LEU A 369 16.11 8.15 -20.63
C LEU A 369 15.70 9.59 -20.93
N PHE A 370 15.52 9.93 -22.18
CA PHE A 370 15.01 11.24 -22.60
C PHE A 370 13.51 11.15 -22.89
N ILE A 371 12.71 11.91 -22.13
CA ILE A 371 11.28 12.00 -22.38
C ILE A 371 11.03 13.17 -23.31
N PRO A 372 10.48 12.94 -24.51
CA PRO A 372 10.23 14.02 -25.46
C PRO A 372 9.18 15.00 -24.93
N PRO A 373 9.33 16.31 -25.16
CA PRO A 373 8.30 17.29 -24.85
C PRO A 373 7.06 17.06 -25.72
N LEU A 374 5.90 17.54 -25.27
CA LEU A 374 4.61 17.26 -25.91
C LEU A 374 4.56 17.77 -27.37
N ARG A 375 5.24 18.87 -27.67
CA ARG A 375 5.37 19.43 -29.06
C ARG A 375 6.06 18.49 -30.05
N GLU A 376 6.89 17.55 -29.58
CA GLU A 376 7.59 16.56 -30.41
C GLU A 376 6.80 15.24 -30.55
N ARG A 377 5.69 15.11 -29.81
CA ARG A 377 4.78 13.96 -29.86
C ARG A 377 3.32 14.38 -30.07
N LYS A 378 3.10 15.26 -31.06
CA LYS A 378 1.76 15.82 -31.35
C LYS A 378 0.68 14.76 -31.61
N SER A 379 1.05 13.57 -32.13
CA SER A 379 0.13 12.44 -32.30
C SER A 379 -0.46 11.92 -30.97
N ASP A 380 0.25 12.10 -29.85
CA ASP A 380 -0.22 11.67 -28.54
C ASP A 380 -1.14 12.71 -27.87
N LEU A 381 -1.11 13.96 -28.38
CA LEU A 381 -1.84 15.07 -27.76
C LEU A 381 -3.34 14.81 -27.70
N LEU A 382 -3.94 14.34 -28.80
CA LEU A 382 -5.37 14.05 -28.84
C LEU A 382 -5.74 12.87 -27.95
N LEU A 383 -4.91 11.82 -27.91
CA LEU A 383 -5.12 10.68 -27.02
C LEU A 383 -5.08 11.10 -25.56
N LEU A 384 -4.14 11.98 -25.19
CA LEU A 384 -4.05 12.54 -23.84
C LEU A 384 -5.25 13.44 -23.52
N ALA A 385 -5.64 14.32 -24.45
CA ALA A 385 -6.79 15.20 -24.29
C ALA A 385 -8.08 14.41 -24.08
N ASP A 386 -8.36 13.41 -24.91
CA ASP A 386 -9.54 12.54 -24.79
C ASP A 386 -9.54 11.78 -23.47
N HIS A 387 -8.39 11.27 -23.04
CA HIS A 387 -8.24 10.62 -21.73
C HIS A 387 -8.61 11.57 -20.58
N PHE A 388 -8.07 12.80 -20.58
CA PHE A 388 -8.37 13.78 -19.55
C PHE A 388 -9.83 14.25 -19.59
N VAL A 389 -10.42 14.42 -20.77
CA VAL A 389 -11.87 14.71 -20.89
C VAL A 389 -12.69 13.59 -20.25
N ALA A 390 -12.39 12.33 -20.56
CA ALA A 390 -13.11 11.20 -20.00
C ALA A 390 -12.93 11.08 -18.48
N LYS A 391 -11.70 11.34 -17.97
CA LYS A 391 -11.38 11.37 -16.54
C LYS A 391 -12.22 12.42 -15.81
N TYR A 392 -12.08 13.68 -16.21
CA TYR A 392 -12.70 14.80 -15.51
C TYR A 392 -14.21 14.91 -15.74
N ALA A 393 -14.72 14.49 -16.92
CA ALA A 393 -16.17 14.38 -17.13
C ALA A 393 -16.80 13.39 -16.14
N ARG A 394 -16.13 12.27 -15.85
CA ARG A 394 -16.59 11.29 -14.84
C ARG A 394 -16.49 11.87 -13.43
N GLU A 395 -15.38 12.51 -13.07
CA GLU A 395 -15.16 13.08 -11.74
C GLU A 395 -16.18 14.18 -11.40
N HIS A 396 -16.55 15.02 -12.41
CA HIS A 396 -17.49 16.12 -12.21
C HIS A 396 -18.94 15.78 -12.61
N GLY A 397 -19.23 14.52 -12.96
CA GLY A 397 -20.59 14.09 -13.34
C GLY A 397 -21.12 14.75 -14.62
N LYS A 398 -20.24 15.21 -15.52
CA LYS A 398 -20.60 15.88 -16.78
C LYS A 398 -20.64 14.88 -17.94
N ASN A 399 -21.55 15.11 -18.92
CA ASN A 399 -21.68 14.24 -20.09
C ASN A 399 -20.98 14.86 -21.32
N ILE A 400 -19.65 15.07 -21.18
CA ILE A 400 -18.83 15.60 -22.27
C ILE A 400 -18.23 14.42 -23.03
N ARG A 401 -18.42 14.36 -24.34
CA ARG A 401 -18.05 13.21 -25.19
C ARG A 401 -16.99 13.52 -26.22
N ARG A 402 -16.70 14.78 -26.51
CA ARG A 402 -15.81 15.17 -27.60
C ARG A 402 -15.23 16.57 -27.41
N ILE A 403 -14.18 16.83 -28.17
CA ILE A 403 -13.59 18.16 -28.38
C ILE A 403 -13.96 18.58 -29.79
N SER A 404 -14.40 19.82 -30.00
CA SER A 404 -14.72 20.34 -31.33
C SER A 404 -13.47 20.52 -32.20
N THR A 405 -13.61 20.47 -33.51
CA THR A 405 -12.46 20.60 -34.44
C THR A 405 -11.69 21.90 -34.22
N PRO A 406 -12.33 23.08 -34.09
CA PRO A 406 -11.58 24.31 -33.80
C PRO A 406 -10.81 24.24 -32.48
N ALA A 407 -11.36 23.61 -31.45
CA ALA A 407 -10.64 23.42 -30.19
C ALA A 407 -9.46 22.46 -30.34
N ILE A 408 -9.58 21.41 -31.17
CA ILE A 408 -8.48 20.50 -31.50
C ILE A 408 -7.35 21.26 -32.21
N ASP A 409 -7.68 22.09 -33.20
CA ASP A 409 -6.69 22.86 -33.97
C ASP A 409 -5.92 23.82 -33.06
N MET A 410 -6.61 24.48 -32.11
CA MET A 410 -5.98 25.27 -31.05
C MET A 410 -5.03 24.46 -30.18
N LEU A 411 -5.44 23.27 -29.73
CA LEU A 411 -4.60 22.40 -28.93
C LEU A 411 -3.34 21.93 -29.67
N VAL A 412 -3.46 21.60 -30.97
CA VAL A 412 -2.35 21.10 -31.81
C VAL A 412 -1.35 22.22 -32.20
N SER A 413 -1.82 23.46 -32.34
CA SER A 413 -0.97 24.62 -32.71
C SER A 413 -0.15 25.12 -31.51
N TYR A 414 -0.57 24.89 -30.30
CA TYR A 414 0.10 25.41 -29.11
C TYR A 414 1.41 24.66 -28.78
N HIS A 415 2.38 25.36 -28.22
CA HIS A 415 3.73 24.84 -27.96
C HIS A 415 3.90 24.00 -26.69
N TRP A 416 2.94 24.07 -25.77
CA TRP A 416 2.89 23.29 -24.52
C TRP A 416 4.15 23.42 -23.65
N PRO A 417 4.54 24.61 -23.18
CA PRO A 417 5.73 24.78 -22.33
C PRO A 417 5.62 24.00 -21.01
N GLY A 418 4.41 23.80 -20.47
CA GLY A 418 4.14 22.96 -19.29
C GLY A 418 3.79 21.52 -19.62
N ASN A 419 3.94 21.12 -20.91
CA ASN A 419 3.76 19.75 -21.38
C ASN A 419 2.41 19.11 -20.97
N VAL A 420 2.43 17.86 -20.53
CA VAL A 420 1.21 17.09 -20.17
C VAL A 420 0.51 17.67 -18.95
N ARG A 421 1.26 18.23 -17.99
CA ARG A 421 0.67 18.87 -16.80
C ARG A 421 -0.16 20.10 -17.16
N GLU A 422 0.32 20.91 -18.10
CA GLU A 422 -0.43 22.06 -18.59
C GLU A 422 -1.67 21.63 -19.38
N LEU A 423 -1.53 20.62 -20.25
CA LEU A 423 -2.65 20.05 -21.01
C LEU A 423 -3.71 19.51 -20.06
N GLU A 424 -3.34 18.75 -19.03
CA GLU A 424 -4.26 18.21 -18.02
C GLU A 424 -5.04 19.33 -17.34
N ASN A 425 -4.36 20.37 -16.84
CA ASN A 425 -4.99 21.51 -16.16
C ASN A 425 -5.97 22.28 -17.08
N ILE A 426 -5.57 22.46 -18.35
CA ILE A 426 -6.42 23.14 -19.33
C ILE A 426 -7.67 22.34 -19.66
N ILE A 427 -7.55 21.04 -19.86
CA ILE A 427 -8.70 20.17 -20.12
C ILE A 427 -9.62 20.11 -18.89
N GLU A 428 -9.08 19.96 -17.68
CA GLU A 428 -9.86 19.98 -16.43
C GLU A 428 -10.69 21.27 -16.33
N ARG A 429 -10.04 22.43 -16.49
CA ARG A 429 -10.73 23.73 -16.50
C ARG A 429 -11.81 23.79 -17.59
N SER A 430 -11.52 23.32 -18.80
CA SER A 430 -12.47 23.34 -19.92
C SER A 430 -13.67 22.44 -19.66
N VAL A 431 -13.47 21.29 -19.00
CA VAL A 431 -14.56 20.42 -18.55
C VAL A 431 -15.43 21.13 -17.50
N LEU A 432 -14.82 21.85 -16.54
CA LEU A 432 -15.58 22.58 -15.51
C LEU A 432 -16.45 23.69 -16.10
N VAL A 433 -15.98 24.41 -17.12
CA VAL A 433 -16.69 25.56 -17.75
C VAL A 433 -17.69 25.10 -18.80
N CYS A 434 -17.53 23.90 -19.36
CA CYS A 434 -18.39 23.39 -20.42
C CYS A 434 -19.76 22.95 -19.87
N ASP A 435 -20.83 23.59 -20.32
CA ASP A 435 -22.22 23.21 -19.98
C ASP A 435 -22.87 22.26 -21.00
N GLY A 436 -22.19 22.01 -22.12
CA GLY A 436 -22.67 21.16 -23.21
C GLY A 436 -22.06 19.75 -23.18
N ASN A 437 -22.20 19.07 -24.31
CA ASN A 437 -21.64 17.73 -24.53
C ASN A 437 -20.31 17.74 -25.32
N ALA A 438 -19.78 18.92 -25.64
CA ALA A 438 -18.53 19.10 -26.38
C ALA A 438 -17.74 20.32 -25.88
N ILE A 439 -16.42 20.17 -25.80
CA ILE A 439 -15.50 21.28 -25.52
C ILE A 439 -15.28 22.07 -26.82
N HIS A 440 -15.60 23.35 -26.79
CA HIS A 440 -15.40 24.29 -27.89
C HIS A 440 -14.23 25.23 -27.60
N GLY A 441 -13.71 25.93 -28.63
CA GLY A 441 -12.58 26.83 -28.51
C GLY A 441 -12.74 27.90 -27.42
N HIS A 442 -13.97 28.43 -27.22
CA HIS A 442 -14.25 29.41 -26.18
C HIS A 442 -14.22 28.86 -24.73
N HIS A 443 -14.21 27.54 -24.53
CA HIS A 443 -13.97 26.92 -23.24
C HIS A 443 -12.47 26.83 -22.90
N LEU A 444 -11.60 26.94 -23.92
CA LEU A 444 -10.15 26.95 -23.74
C LEU A 444 -9.68 28.31 -23.23
N PRO A 445 -8.56 28.36 -22.49
CA PRO A 445 -7.99 29.62 -22.03
C PRO A 445 -7.66 30.58 -23.16
N PRO A 446 -7.71 31.91 -22.95
CA PRO A 446 -7.37 32.92 -23.96
C PRO A 446 -5.96 32.77 -24.56
N THR A 447 -5.02 32.21 -23.79
CA THR A 447 -3.64 31.94 -24.24
C THR A 447 -3.55 30.95 -25.40
N LEU A 448 -4.52 30.03 -25.54
CA LEU A 448 -4.61 29.14 -26.69
C LEU A 448 -5.36 29.81 -27.86
N GLN A 449 -6.30 30.71 -27.56
CA GLN A 449 -7.08 31.42 -28.56
C GLN A 449 -6.19 32.45 -29.33
N THR A 450 -5.31 33.13 -28.60
CA THR A 450 -4.36 34.10 -29.21
C THR A 450 -3.21 33.46 -29.97
N ALA A 451 -2.89 32.18 -29.72
CA ALA A 451 -1.84 31.47 -30.46
C ALA A 451 -2.23 31.21 -31.93
N GLU A 452 -3.50 31.07 -32.25
CA GLU A 452 -4.01 31.02 -33.61
C GLU A 452 -3.88 32.40 -34.29
N GLU A 453 -4.20 33.48 -33.60
CA GLU A 453 -4.08 34.83 -34.10
C GLU A 453 -2.62 35.21 -34.40
N ALA A 454 -1.66 34.67 -33.64
CA ALA A 454 -0.23 34.92 -33.88
C ALA A 454 0.34 34.13 -35.09
N SER A 455 -0.27 33.00 -35.47
CA SER A 455 0.15 32.24 -36.67
C SER A 455 -0.63 32.64 -37.93
N GLU A 456 -1.77 33.29 -37.83
CA GLU A 456 -2.62 33.75 -38.93
C GLU A 456 -3.01 35.23 -38.84
N ALA A 457 -2.40 36.02 -37.95
CA ALA A 457 -2.60 37.44 -37.92
C ALA A 457 -2.12 38.08 -39.22
N ASN A 458 -2.88 37.88 -40.26
CA ASN A 458 -2.92 38.77 -41.41
C ASN A 458 -3.56 40.07 -40.87
N PRO A 459 -2.81 41.15 -40.73
CA PRO A 459 -3.32 42.42 -40.15
C PRO A 459 -4.47 43.05 -40.95
N ASN A 460 -4.98 42.35 -41.97
CA ASN A 460 -6.01 42.81 -42.92
C ASN A 460 -7.32 41.98 -42.86
N THR A 461 -7.56 41.14 -41.84
CA THR A 461 -8.84 40.41 -41.77
C THR A 461 -9.96 41.37 -41.43
N SER A 462 -10.90 41.58 -42.35
CA SER A 462 -12.04 42.45 -42.12
C SER A 462 -13.04 41.79 -41.13
N LEU A 463 -13.84 42.58 -40.42
CA LEU A 463 -14.93 42.08 -39.59
C LEU A 463 -15.83 41.12 -40.36
N ALA A 464 -16.07 41.38 -41.66
CA ALA A 464 -16.85 40.53 -42.53
C ALA A 464 -16.22 39.13 -42.72
N ASP A 465 -14.93 39.04 -42.86
CA ASP A 465 -14.19 37.78 -43.03
C ASP A 465 -14.21 36.96 -41.72
N ALA A 466 -14.00 37.61 -40.57
CA ALA A 466 -14.08 36.99 -39.27
C ALA A 466 -15.46 36.39 -38.98
N VAL A 467 -16.53 37.15 -39.26
CA VAL A 467 -17.91 36.65 -39.13
C VAL A 467 -18.17 35.48 -40.08
N GLN A 468 -17.66 35.57 -41.31
CA GLN A 468 -17.82 34.52 -42.32
C GLN A 468 -17.11 33.23 -41.90
N GLN A 469 -15.92 33.30 -41.31
CA GLN A 469 -15.20 32.16 -40.81
C GLN A 469 -15.95 31.51 -39.63
N PHE A 470 -16.39 32.31 -38.66
CA PHE A 470 -17.18 31.83 -37.52
C PHE A 470 -18.48 31.11 -37.95
N GLU A 471 -19.21 31.68 -38.92
CA GLU A 471 -20.41 31.08 -39.50
C GLU A 471 -20.10 29.73 -40.17
N LYS A 472 -18.98 29.65 -40.92
CA LYS A 472 -18.55 28.43 -41.61
C LYS A 472 -18.21 27.33 -40.63
N ASP A 473 -17.50 27.63 -39.55
CA ASP A 473 -17.10 26.67 -38.53
C ASP A 473 -18.29 26.14 -37.74
N MET A 474 -19.23 27.01 -37.38
CA MET A 474 -20.47 26.62 -36.73
C MET A 474 -21.31 25.68 -37.61
N LEU A 475 -21.38 25.94 -38.91
CA LEU A 475 -22.05 25.09 -39.88
C LEU A 475 -21.40 23.73 -40.03
N LEU A 476 -20.06 23.68 -40.14
CA LEU A 476 -19.29 22.46 -40.26
C LEU A 476 -19.49 21.55 -39.03
N ASP A 477 -19.43 22.09 -37.85
CA ASP A 477 -19.65 21.33 -36.60
C ASP A 477 -21.07 20.78 -36.50
N THR A 478 -22.06 21.60 -36.88
CA THR A 478 -23.44 21.18 -36.84
C THR A 478 -23.74 20.12 -37.89
N LEU A 479 -23.18 20.24 -39.10
CA LEU A 479 -23.33 19.24 -40.17
C LEU A 479 -22.63 17.94 -39.84
N LYS A 480 -21.47 17.95 -39.20
CA LYS A 480 -20.83 16.74 -38.63
C LYS A 480 -21.72 16.06 -37.60
N THR A 481 -22.30 16.82 -36.66
CA THR A 481 -23.17 16.30 -35.61
C THR A 481 -24.45 15.68 -36.18
N THR A 482 -24.99 16.25 -37.28
CA THR A 482 -26.19 15.78 -37.93
C THR A 482 -25.95 14.81 -39.08
N ARG A 483 -24.70 14.33 -39.26
CA ARG A 483 -24.28 13.44 -40.35
C ARG A 483 -24.71 13.98 -41.73
N GLY A 484 -24.44 15.24 -41.99
CA GLY A 484 -24.80 15.92 -43.25
C GLY A 484 -26.28 16.24 -43.44
N ASN A 485 -27.14 15.97 -42.45
CA ASN A 485 -28.59 16.25 -42.57
C ASN A 485 -28.87 17.73 -42.30
N ARG A 486 -29.15 18.47 -43.39
CA ARG A 486 -29.36 19.92 -43.39
C ARG A 486 -30.61 20.36 -42.64
N ALA A 487 -31.69 19.57 -42.69
CA ALA A 487 -32.94 19.86 -41.98
C ALA A 487 -32.75 19.73 -40.44
N LYS A 488 -31.99 18.73 -39.97
CA LYS A 488 -31.63 18.58 -38.56
C LYS A 488 -30.68 19.69 -38.12
N ALA A 489 -29.69 20.07 -38.96
CA ALA A 489 -28.79 21.19 -38.72
C ALA A 489 -29.53 22.52 -38.55
N ALA A 490 -30.52 22.79 -39.40
CA ALA A 490 -31.35 23.96 -39.31
C ALA A 490 -32.11 24.05 -37.96
N ARG A 491 -32.64 22.94 -37.47
CA ARG A 491 -33.32 22.88 -36.17
C ARG A 491 -32.37 23.13 -35.00
N LEU A 492 -31.17 22.55 -35.04
CA LEU A 492 -30.15 22.74 -33.99
C LEU A 492 -29.69 24.19 -33.92
N LEU A 493 -29.48 24.84 -35.07
CA LEU A 493 -29.07 26.25 -35.17
C LEU A 493 -30.23 27.23 -35.06
N ARG A 494 -31.44 26.76 -34.77
CA ARG A 494 -32.67 27.58 -34.66
C ARG A 494 -32.89 28.52 -35.88
N THR A 495 -32.63 27.98 -37.07
CA THR A 495 -32.73 28.69 -38.34
C THR A 495 -33.56 27.87 -39.35
N THR A 496 -33.74 28.40 -40.56
CA THR A 496 -34.47 27.70 -41.62
C THR A 496 -33.52 26.88 -42.49
N GLU A 497 -34.02 25.77 -43.04
CA GLU A 497 -33.27 24.93 -43.97
C GLU A 497 -32.80 25.71 -45.21
N ARG A 498 -33.58 26.71 -45.64
CA ARG A 498 -33.24 27.61 -46.75
C ARG A 498 -31.97 28.40 -46.44
N ILE A 499 -31.79 28.91 -45.21
CA ILE A 499 -30.60 29.62 -44.77
C ILE A 499 -29.39 28.69 -44.72
N ILE A 500 -29.58 27.46 -44.19
CA ILE A 500 -28.49 26.44 -44.16
C ILE A 500 -28.03 26.12 -45.59
N ASN A 501 -28.96 25.84 -46.50
CA ASN A 501 -28.65 25.55 -47.89
C ASN A 501 -27.88 26.70 -48.57
N TYR A 502 -28.35 27.94 -48.38
CA TYR A 502 -27.65 29.11 -48.90
C TYR A 502 -26.21 29.21 -48.37
N LYS A 503 -26.03 29.06 -47.06
CA LYS A 503 -24.70 29.16 -46.44
C LYS A 503 -23.79 27.98 -46.80
N VAL A 504 -24.30 26.74 -46.91
CA VAL A 504 -23.55 25.57 -47.38
C VAL A 504 -23.04 25.81 -48.81
N THR A 505 -23.88 26.38 -49.70
CA THR A 505 -23.45 26.70 -51.05
C THR A 505 -22.49 27.87 -51.06
N LYS A 506 -22.72 28.93 -50.28
CA LYS A 506 -21.85 30.10 -50.16
C LYS A 506 -20.43 29.76 -49.68
N TYR A 507 -20.31 28.81 -48.74
CA TYR A 507 -19.04 28.40 -48.11
C TYR A 507 -18.44 27.14 -48.73
N GLU A 508 -19.01 26.64 -49.85
CA GLU A 508 -18.57 25.45 -50.56
C GLU A 508 -18.38 24.21 -49.66
N ILE A 509 -19.32 24.00 -48.73
CA ILE A 509 -19.22 22.89 -47.78
C ILE A 509 -19.77 21.61 -48.45
N ASP A 510 -18.92 20.61 -48.59
CA ASP A 510 -19.30 19.30 -49.12
C ASP A 510 -19.92 18.44 -48.00
N CYS A 511 -21.28 18.37 -48.01
CA CYS A 511 -22.06 17.61 -47.04
C CYS A 511 -21.92 16.08 -47.18
N SER A 512 -21.42 15.57 -48.33
CA SER A 512 -21.27 14.14 -48.58
C SER A 512 -20.17 13.52 -47.70
N ARG A 513 -19.19 14.29 -47.31
CA ARG A 513 -18.10 13.89 -46.40
C ARG A 513 -18.54 13.53 -44.97
N PHE A 514 -19.78 13.87 -44.59
CA PHE A 514 -20.31 13.66 -43.24
C PHE A 514 -21.38 12.55 -43.18
N GLN A 515 -21.61 11.81 -44.27
CA GLN A 515 -22.63 10.77 -44.38
C GLN A 515 -22.14 9.37 -44.03
N THR A 516 -20.83 9.23 -43.61
CA THR A 516 -20.25 7.97 -43.12
C THR A 516 -20.54 7.70 -41.66
#